data_ab2783367da8711199016c228c1b8465
#
_entry.id   ab2783367da8711199016c228c1b8465
#
_cell.length_a   1.000
_cell.length_b   1.000
_cell.length_c   1.000
_cell.angle_alpha   90.00
_cell.angle_beta   90.00
_cell.angle_gamma   90.00
#
_symmetry.space_group_name_H-M   'P 1'
#
loop_
_entity.id
_entity.type
_entity.pdbx_description
1 polymer ?
#
loop_
_entity_poly.entity_id
_entity_poly.type
_entity_poly.pdbx_seq_one_letter_code
_entity_poly.pdbx_strand_id
1 'polypeptide(L)'
;MRIIRNFVLGAVAALGLALPAVSAERAIIVLDGSGSMWAQIDGKARITIARETLHEVLSTLPEDLELGFMTYGHREKGNCDDIEMLVEPATGTGQAIAEAADKINPKGMTPISDAVRLAAEDLRFTEQKATVILITDGLETCEVDPCALASDLESQGIDFTTHVLGFGLSDEEGQQVACLAENTGGKYLPANDGAALVTALTTTVAQVVQAEPAPEPEPAPQPEPAPAPEFNLLPTASLSEGGPDIEDGGPIDLVWQWYKVNPDGSKGEWIDTNYYARFKGNLEPGDYIMTAEYSYATAEQPVTIVAGEVAKPHFVLNGTVLKLHPKAAEGAEIDQNATVEIRHAGEYVTTDYGDVNLVVPAGAIEVDVSIGEAKVTRSYQAKAGDTIDEDVIVGAGKAHVVSEYVAGTPVEADIFIEVVEAKANLEGERRSVAYTYGGDVSFDLAEGDYVATYSLGGAKGEVPFSVKTGERVEVPIVMDAGILSITTPGDNYVEILSVSKNLEGNRKSFDYGYGPEFQTTLAAGDYIVATTIGDAVTETPVTIKGGERFELTVEAAAPTGKKK
;
A
#
# COMPACT_ATOMS: atom_id res chain seq x y z
N MET A 1 -15.61 -72.87 69.09
CA MET A 1 -15.71 -73.93 68.04
C MET A 1 -15.70 -73.17 66.69
N ARG A 2 -14.77 -73.51 65.82
CA ARG A 2 -14.50 -73.07 64.44
C ARG A 2 -13.99 -71.65 64.19
N ILE A 3 -12.68 -71.62 63.97
CA ILE A 3 -11.78 -70.63 63.44
C ILE A 3 -12.04 -70.49 61.94
N ILE A 4 -12.17 -69.27 61.42
CA ILE A 4 -12.01 -68.98 59.95
C ILE A 4 -10.94 -67.94 59.82
N ARG A 5 -9.81 -68.33 59.22
CA ARG A 5 -8.67 -67.50 58.82
C ARG A 5 -9.05 -66.78 57.52
N ASN A 6 -9.04 -65.45 57.47
CA ASN A 6 -9.09 -64.72 56.24
C ASN A 6 -7.68 -64.31 55.84
N PHE A 7 -7.27 -64.74 54.65
CA PHE A 7 -6.11 -64.30 53.90
C PHE A 7 -6.41 -62.90 53.27
N VAL A 8 -5.58 -61.92 53.56
CA VAL A 8 -5.56 -60.64 52.89
C VAL A 8 -4.48 -60.73 51.80
N LEU A 9 -4.89 -60.78 50.53
CA LEU A 9 -4.00 -60.56 49.38
C LEU A 9 -3.76 -59.04 49.25
N GLY A 10 -2.53 -58.62 49.39
CA GLY A 10 -2.09 -57.26 49.07
C GLY A 10 -1.93 -57.13 47.56
N ALA A 11 -2.74 -56.24 46.92
CA ALA A 11 -2.51 -55.78 45.56
C ALA A 11 -1.56 -54.58 45.59
N VAL A 12 -0.34 -54.77 45.12
CA VAL A 12 0.59 -53.67 44.82
C VAL A 12 0.17 -53.00 43.52
N ALA A 13 -0.46 -51.82 43.64
CA ALA A 13 -0.69 -50.99 42.48
C ALA A 13 0.63 -50.25 42.10
N ALA A 14 1.23 -50.65 40.97
CA ALA A 14 2.33 -49.90 40.38
C ALA A 14 1.76 -48.59 39.80
N LEU A 15 1.95 -47.44 40.48
CA LEU A 15 1.79 -46.12 39.86
C LEU A 15 2.94 -45.96 38.88
N GLY A 16 2.62 -46.06 37.57
CA GLY A 16 3.51 -45.59 36.52
C GLY A 16 3.57 -44.08 36.55
N LEU A 17 4.72 -43.53 36.92
CA LEU A 17 5.07 -42.13 36.70
C LEU A 17 5.13 -41.93 35.19
N ALA A 18 4.08 -41.35 34.60
CA ALA A 18 4.15 -40.76 33.28
C ALA A 18 5.03 -39.50 33.41
N LEU A 19 6.27 -39.60 32.96
CA LEU A 19 7.09 -38.41 32.72
C LEU A 19 6.36 -37.55 31.65
N PRO A 20 6.23 -36.23 31.82
CA PRO A 20 5.75 -35.39 30.75
C PRO A 20 6.70 -35.59 29.55
N ALA A 21 6.15 -35.99 28.43
CA ALA A 21 6.87 -35.96 27.18
C ALA A 21 7.19 -34.48 26.88
N VAL A 22 8.45 -34.12 26.90
CA VAL A 22 8.92 -32.83 26.39
C VAL A 22 8.52 -32.89 24.92
N SER A 23 7.55 -32.06 24.52
CA SER A 23 7.18 -31.91 23.11
C SER A 23 8.39 -31.30 22.42
N ALA A 24 8.95 -32.01 21.45
CA ALA A 24 9.98 -31.44 20.60
C ALA A 24 9.41 -30.20 19.92
N GLU A 25 10.15 -29.08 19.95
CA GLU A 25 9.73 -27.90 19.24
C GLU A 25 9.71 -28.15 17.73
N ARG A 26 8.63 -27.73 17.07
CA ARG A 26 8.39 -27.98 15.64
C ARG A 26 8.35 -26.66 14.88
N ALA A 27 9.10 -26.60 13.79
CA ALA A 27 9.13 -25.43 12.94
C ALA A 27 9.13 -25.80 11.46
N ILE A 28 8.63 -24.89 10.60
CA ILE A 28 8.77 -24.96 9.16
C ILE A 28 9.44 -23.69 8.66
N ILE A 29 10.51 -23.85 7.89
CA ILE A 29 11.06 -22.75 7.08
C ILE A 29 10.29 -22.67 5.78
N VAL A 30 9.70 -21.53 5.47
CA VAL A 30 9.05 -21.21 4.19
C VAL A 30 9.98 -20.29 3.41
N LEU A 31 10.50 -20.77 2.28
CA LEU A 31 11.38 -20.00 1.42
C LEU A 31 10.67 -19.50 0.17
N ASP A 32 10.78 -18.24 -0.10
CA ASP A 32 10.32 -17.60 -1.33
C ASP A 32 11.05 -18.18 -2.56
N GLY A 33 10.28 -18.72 -3.49
CA GLY A 33 10.72 -19.20 -4.80
C GLY A 33 10.09 -18.40 -5.94
N SER A 34 9.57 -17.20 -5.67
CA SER A 34 8.98 -16.33 -6.68
C SER A 34 10.03 -15.71 -7.61
N GLY A 35 9.58 -15.11 -8.70
CA GLY A 35 10.46 -14.57 -9.73
C GLY A 35 11.39 -13.44 -9.26
N SER A 36 11.02 -12.69 -8.19
CA SER A 36 11.82 -11.62 -7.58
C SER A 36 13.15 -12.12 -7.00
N MET A 37 13.19 -13.36 -6.54
CA MET A 37 14.40 -13.99 -5.99
C MET A 37 15.59 -14.07 -6.97
N TRP A 38 15.38 -13.75 -8.25
CA TRP A 38 16.48 -13.54 -9.21
C TRP A 38 17.11 -12.15 -9.13
N ALA A 39 16.52 -11.20 -8.41
CA ALA A 39 17.14 -9.91 -8.17
C ALA A 39 18.49 -10.09 -7.47
N GLN A 40 19.40 -9.13 -7.66
CA GLN A 40 20.79 -9.24 -7.18
C GLN A 40 21.05 -8.31 -6.00
N ILE A 41 21.78 -8.81 -5.03
CA ILE A 41 22.40 -8.05 -3.95
C ILE A 41 23.92 -8.29 -4.09
N ASP A 42 24.70 -7.24 -4.22
CA ASP A 42 26.17 -7.30 -4.42
C ASP A 42 26.62 -8.22 -5.57
N GLY A 43 25.85 -8.28 -6.66
CA GLY A 43 26.14 -9.08 -7.84
C GLY A 43 25.81 -10.58 -7.72
N LYS A 44 25.12 -11.00 -6.65
CA LYS A 44 24.65 -12.35 -6.41
C LYS A 44 23.12 -12.40 -6.39
N ALA A 45 22.51 -13.38 -7.04
CA ALA A 45 21.04 -13.53 -6.97
C ALA A 45 20.59 -13.85 -5.54
N ARG A 46 19.49 -13.26 -5.10
CA ARG A 46 18.91 -13.46 -3.76
C ARG A 46 18.69 -14.94 -3.44
N ILE A 47 18.19 -15.73 -4.37
CA ILE A 47 18.04 -17.18 -4.19
C ILE A 47 19.37 -17.89 -3.92
N THR A 48 20.47 -17.43 -4.54
CA THR A 48 21.80 -18.01 -4.31
C THR A 48 22.28 -17.70 -2.89
N ILE A 49 22.06 -16.46 -2.43
CA ILE A 49 22.42 -16.06 -1.06
C ILE A 49 21.58 -16.83 -0.05
N ALA A 50 20.26 -16.97 -0.27
CA ALA A 50 19.38 -17.72 0.61
C ALA A 50 19.80 -19.19 0.75
N ARG A 51 20.22 -19.85 -0.34
CA ARG A 51 20.76 -21.23 -0.30
C ARG A 51 22.04 -21.32 0.53
N GLU A 52 23.01 -20.43 0.27
CA GLU A 52 24.28 -20.38 1.02
C GLU A 52 23.99 -20.17 2.52
N THR A 53 23.06 -19.27 2.87
CA THR A 53 22.62 -19.03 4.25
C THR A 53 22.00 -20.28 4.87
N LEU A 54 21.11 -20.96 4.16
CA LEU A 54 20.52 -22.21 4.64
C LEU A 54 21.59 -23.28 4.89
N HIS A 55 22.55 -23.49 3.97
CA HIS A 55 23.65 -24.41 4.18
C HIS A 55 24.47 -24.07 5.43
N GLU A 56 24.78 -22.80 5.66
CA GLU A 56 25.54 -22.37 6.82
C GLU A 56 24.78 -22.60 8.13
N VAL A 57 23.56 -22.08 8.23
CA VAL A 57 22.77 -22.12 9.47
C VAL A 57 22.31 -23.55 9.81
N LEU A 58 21.83 -24.32 8.82
CA LEU A 58 21.32 -25.67 9.03
C LEU A 58 22.43 -26.65 9.51
N SER A 59 23.70 -26.34 9.22
CA SER A 59 24.83 -27.14 9.72
C SER A 59 25.10 -26.98 11.23
N THR A 60 24.49 -25.98 11.87
CA THR A 60 24.72 -25.64 13.29
C THR A 60 23.50 -25.93 14.17
N LEU A 61 22.42 -26.50 13.60
CA LEU A 61 21.18 -26.75 14.33
C LEU A 61 21.31 -27.90 15.34
N PRO A 62 20.56 -27.83 16.46
CA PRO A 62 20.40 -28.94 17.36
C PRO A 62 19.71 -30.14 16.67
N GLU A 63 20.16 -31.36 17.02
CA GLU A 63 19.65 -32.59 16.40
C GLU A 63 18.21 -32.95 16.82
N ASP A 64 17.69 -32.34 17.87
CA ASP A 64 16.37 -32.59 18.47
C ASP A 64 15.27 -31.66 17.93
N LEU A 65 15.62 -30.60 17.20
CA LEU A 65 14.63 -29.72 16.54
C LEU A 65 13.94 -30.45 15.39
N GLU A 66 12.61 -30.54 15.43
CA GLU A 66 11.79 -31.02 14.28
C GLU A 66 11.57 -29.90 13.27
N LEU A 67 12.42 -29.85 12.23
CA LEU A 67 12.39 -28.82 11.22
C LEU A 67 11.86 -29.33 9.89
N GLY A 68 10.88 -28.62 9.32
CA GLY A 68 10.35 -28.85 7.97
C GLY A 68 10.79 -27.75 7.00
N PHE A 69 10.53 -27.96 5.71
CA PHE A 69 10.86 -27.00 4.66
C PHE A 69 9.79 -26.94 3.58
N MET A 70 9.24 -25.76 3.38
CA MET A 70 8.22 -25.44 2.39
C MET A 70 8.74 -24.34 1.46
N THR A 71 8.26 -24.29 0.24
CA THR A 71 8.53 -23.22 -0.72
C THR A 71 7.32 -22.93 -1.57
N TYR A 72 7.28 -21.73 -2.16
CA TYR A 72 6.24 -21.36 -3.11
C TYR A 72 6.82 -20.68 -4.36
N GLY A 73 6.03 -20.60 -5.44
CA GLY A 73 6.38 -19.87 -6.66
C GLY A 73 7.56 -20.42 -7.44
N HIS A 74 7.90 -21.72 -7.29
CA HIS A 74 9.09 -22.30 -7.91
C HIS A 74 8.82 -23.22 -9.11
N ARG A 75 7.57 -23.65 -9.34
CA ARG A 75 7.18 -24.57 -10.41
C ARG A 75 6.49 -23.88 -11.58
N GLU A 76 5.47 -23.05 -11.31
CA GLU A 76 4.55 -22.51 -12.30
C GLU A 76 4.51 -20.97 -12.25
N LYS A 77 4.50 -20.35 -13.42
CA LYS A 77 4.37 -18.90 -13.53
C LYS A 77 2.90 -18.48 -13.44
N GLY A 78 2.59 -17.49 -12.58
CA GLY A 78 1.23 -16.93 -12.48
C GLY A 78 0.22 -17.81 -11.73
N ASN A 79 0.68 -18.83 -11.01
CA ASN A 79 -0.16 -19.73 -10.20
C ASN A 79 0.03 -19.40 -8.71
N CYS A 80 -1.05 -19.03 -8.02
CA CYS A 80 -1.05 -18.78 -6.58
C CYS A 80 -1.12 -20.05 -5.73
N ASP A 81 -1.54 -21.18 -6.30
CA ASP A 81 -1.55 -22.48 -5.61
C ASP A 81 -0.18 -23.20 -5.70
N ASP A 82 0.85 -22.55 -6.26
CA ASP A 82 2.19 -23.13 -6.37
C ASP A 82 2.94 -23.07 -5.04
N ILE A 83 2.49 -23.88 -4.08
CA ILE A 83 3.07 -24.07 -2.75
C ILE A 83 3.40 -25.55 -2.59
N GLU A 84 4.55 -25.89 -2.01
CA GLU A 84 4.99 -27.28 -1.86
C GLU A 84 5.78 -27.51 -0.56
N MET A 85 5.35 -28.51 0.22
CA MET A 85 6.16 -29.07 1.30
C MET A 85 7.25 -29.96 0.69
N LEU A 86 8.51 -29.55 0.79
CA LEU A 86 9.66 -30.27 0.25
C LEU A 86 10.28 -31.23 1.26
N VAL A 87 10.25 -30.90 2.54
CA VAL A 87 10.72 -31.74 3.64
C VAL A 87 9.76 -31.65 4.80
N GLU A 88 9.15 -32.76 5.17
CA GLU A 88 8.26 -32.84 6.34
C GLU A 88 9.01 -32.55 7.65
N PRO A 89 8.38 -31.91 8.65
CA PRO A 89 9.00 -31.63 9.93
C PRO A 89 9.44 -32.92 10.65
N ALA A 90 10.75 -33.07 10.84
CA ALA A 90 11.37 -34.17 11.56
C ALA A 90 12.74 -33.75 12.12
N THR A 91 13.27 -34.52 13.05
CA THR A 91 14.60 -34.32 13.59
C THR A 91 15.69 -34.66 12.55
N GLY A 92 16.81 -33.92 12.55
CA GLY A 92 17.96 -34.20 11.68
C GLY A 92 17.75 -33.89 10.20
N THR A 93 16.76 -33.09 9.83
CA THR A 93 16.40 -32.74 8.44
C THR A 93 17.29 -31.71 7.77
N GLY A 94 18.21 -31.08 8.50
CA GLY A 94 19.00 -29.96 7.99
C GLY A 94 19.69 -30.19 6.63
N GLN A 95 20.32 -31.36 6.44
CA GLN A 95 20.93 -31.71 5.15
C GLN A 95 19.89 -31.85 4.03
N ALA A 96 18.75 -32.50 4.31
CA ALA A 96 17.68 -32.70 3.34
C ALA A 96 17.05 -31.36 2.91
N ILE A 97 16.93 -30.41 3.85
CA ILE A 97 16.45 -29.05 3.59
C ILE A 97 17.42 -28.29 2.68
N ALA A 98 18.72 -28.34 2.97
CA ALA A 98 19.72 -27.69 2.15
C ALA A 98 19.71 -28.23 0.70
N GLU A 99 19.67 -29.57 0.55
CA GLU A 99 19.58 -30.23 -0.77
C GLU A 99 18.26 -29.92 -1.52
N ALA A 100 17.17 -29.71 -0.80
CA ALA A 100 15.89 -29.30 -1.38
C ALA A 100 15.94 -27.83 -1.84
N ALA A 101 16.50 -26.94 -1.02
CA ALA A 101 16.68 -25.52 -1.35
C ALA A 101 17.53 -25.33 -2.63
N ASP A 102 18.55 -26.14 -2.82
CA ASP A 102 19.40 -26.09 -4.03
C ASP A 102 18.63 -26.34 -5.35
N LYS A 103 17.50 -27.03 -5.28
CA LYS A 103 16.69 -27.38 -6.45
C LYS A 103 15.59 -26.35 -6.77
N ILE A 104 15.32 -25.42 -5.88
CA ILE A 104 14.28 -24.38 -6.09
C ILE A 104 14.71 -23.50 -7.29
N ASN A 105 13.83 -23.32 -8.24
CA ASN A 105 14.07 -22.47 -9.41
C ASN A 105 13.01 -21.37 -9.49
N PRO A 106 13.29 -20.14 -9.02
CA PRO A 106 12.32 -19.05 -8.92
C PRO A 106 11.61 -18.74 -10.24
N LYS A 107 10.25 -18.65 -10.20
CA LYS A 107 9.44 -18.44 -11.41
C LYS A 107 8.14 -17.70 -11.22
N GLY A 108 7.44 -17.98 -10.12
CA GLY A 108 6.01 -17.76 -9.96
C GLY A 108 5.64 -16.52 -9.16
N MET A 109 4.44 -16.60 -8.60
CA MET A 109 3.83 -15.61 -7.73
C MET A 109 4.33 -15.75 -6.29
N THR A 110 3.88 -14.84 -5.42
CA THR A 110 4.29 -14.75 -4.02
C THR A 110 3.06 -14.95 -3.09
N PRO A 111 2.51 -16.18 -2.96
CA PRO A 111 1.38 -16.50 -2.08
C PRO A 111 1.84 -16.66 -0.62
N ILE A 112 2.30 -15.58 0.00
CA ILE A 112 2.83 -15.60 1.38
C ILE A 112 1.79 -16.11 2.36
N SER A 113 0.59 -15.55 2.29
CA SER A 113 -0.49 -15.85 3.23
C SER A 113 -0.90 -17.32 3.19
N ASP A 114 -1.13 -17.87 1.99
CA ASP A 114 -1.50 -19.27 1.85
C ASP A 114 -0.35 -20.21 2.24
N ALA A 115 0.90 -19.84 1.98
CA ALA A 115 2.05 -20.63 2.39
C ALA A 115 2.21 -20.68 3.92
N VAL A 116 2.04 -19.54 4.62
CA VAL A 116 2.07 -19.49 6.08
C VAL A 116 0.91 -20.28 6.69
N ARG A 117 -0.30 -20.17 6.13
CA ARG A 117 -1.47 -20.92 6.56
C ARG A 117 -1.25 -22.44 6.43
N LEU A 118 -0.78 -22.92 5.27
CA LEU A 118 -0.50 -24.33 5.05
C LEU A 118 0.62 -24.84 5.99
N ALA A 119 1.66 -24.07 6.20
CA ALA A 119 2.73 -24.42 7.14
C ALA A 119 2.20 -24.52 8.59
N ALA A 120 1.32 -23.62 9.01
CA ALA A 120 0.66 -23.69 10.32
C ALA A 120 -0.21 -24.95 10.47
N GLU A 121 -1.01 -25.28 9.44
CA GLU A 121 -1.84 -26.48 9.41
C GLU A 121 -1.00 -27.77 9.49
N ASP A 122 0.10 -27.86 8.74
CA ASP A 122 1.03 -29.00 8.77
C ASP A 122 1.73 -29.15 10.12
N LEU A 123 1.99 -28.05 10.80
CA LEU A 123 2.50 -28.03 12.17
C LEU A 123 1.43 -28.36 13.23
N ARG A 124 0.15 -28.46 12.85
CA ARG A 124 -1.00 -28.63 13.75
C ARG A 124 -1.09 -27.54 14.83
N PHE A 125 -0.99 -26.29 14.41
CA PHE A 125 -0.92 -25.10 15.26
C PHE A 125 -2.08 -25.00 16.29
N THR A 126 -3.23 -25.61 16.02
CA THR A 126 -4.37 -25.66 16.96
C THR A 126 -4.23 -26.73 18.06
N GLU A 127 -3.25 -27.62 17.96
CA GLU A 127 -3.06 -28.75 18.87
C GLU A 127 -1.77 -28.65 19.70
N GLN A 128 -0.78 -27.92 19.22
CA GLN A 128 0.55 -27.81 19.83
C GLN A 128 1.26 -26.53 19.39
N LYS A 129 2.31 -26.13 20.13
CA LYS A 129 3.19 -25.02 19.76
C LYS A 129 3.75 -25.23 18.35
N ALA A 130 3.69 -24.18 17.53
CA ALA A 130 4.09 -24.22 16.13
C ALA A 130 4.79 -22.92 15.73
N THR A 131 5.94 -23.04 15.05
CA THR A 131 6.68 -21.88 14.58
C THR A 131 6.90 -21.93 13.08
N VAL A 132 6.57 -20.85 12.39
CA VAL A 132 6.86 -20.64 10.95
C VAL A 132 7.96 -19.60 10.81
N ILE A 133 8.97 -19.88 9.98
CA ILE A 133 10.06 -18.97 9.65
C ILE A 133 9.95 -18.65 8.15
N LEU A 134 9.40 -17.50 7.82
CA LEU A 134 9.25 -17.05 6.43
C LEU A 134 10.48 -16.26 5.98
N ILE A 135 11.08 -16.65 4.85
CA ILE A 135 12.14 -15.90 4.15
C ILE A 135 11.55 -15.42 2.84
N THR A 136 11.33 -14.11 2.69
CA THR A 136 10.72 -13.52 1.50
C THR A 136 11.46 -12.27 1.03
N ASP A 137 11.47 -12.03 -0.27
CA ASP A 137 12.02 -10.84 -0.92
C ASP A 137 10.96 -10.00 -1.63
N GLY A 138 9.68 -10.31 -1.42
CA GLY A 138 8.54 -9.68 -2.07
C GLY A 138 7.33 -9.55 -1.16
N LEU A 139 6.32 -8.89 -1.69
CA LEU A 139 5.01 -8.71 -1.07
C LEU A 139 4.04 -9.78 -1.53
N GLU A 140 2.93 -9.94 -0.79
CA GLU A 140 1.81 -10.77 -1.22
C GLU A 140 1.29 -10.36 -2.61
N THR A 141 1.13 -11.32 -3.52
CA THR A 141 0.67 -11.07 -4.89
C THR A 141 -0.59 -11.87 -5.27
N CYS A 142 -1.19 -12.58 -4.30
CA CYS A 142 -2.33 -13.46 -4.51
C CYS A 142 -3.62 -12.99 -3.81
N GLU A 143 -3.77 -11.69 -3.60
CA GLU A 143 -4.99 -11.02 -3.10
C GLU A 143 -5.50 -11.51 -1.71
N VAL A 144 -4.62 -12.08 -0.88
CA VAL A 144 -4.93 -12.46 0.50
C VAL A 144 -4.24 -11.47 1.44
N ASP A 145 -4.96 -10.95 2.43
CA ASP A 145 -4.41 -10.02 3.42
C ASP A 145 -3.55 -10.78 4.45
N PRO A 146 -2.22 -10.54 4.48
CA PRO A 146 -1.33 -11.22 5.42
C PRO A 146 -1.60 -10.89 6.89
N CYS A 147 -2.02 -9.66 7.17
CA CYS A 147 -2.27 -9.20 8.53
C CYS A 147 -3.55 -9.81 9.11
N ALA A 148 -4.60 -9.89 8.30
CA ALA A 148 -5.84 -10.56 8.69
C ALA A 148 -5.60 -12.06 8.93
N LEU A 149 -4.84 -12.73 8.06
CA LEU A 149 -4.47 -14.14 8.25
C LEU A 149 -3.70 -14.35 9.55
N ALA A 150 -2.70 -13.51 9.85
CA ALA A 150 -1.90 -13.63 11.06
C ALA A 150 -2.76 -13.56 12.33
N SER A 151 -3.71 -12.60 12.36
CA SER A 151 -4.65 -12.46 13.47
C SER A 151 -5.58 -13.67 13.62
N ASP A 152 -6.02 -14.25 12.50
CA ASP A 152 -6.84 -15.46 12.50
C ASP A 152 -6.06 -16.68 13.03
N LEU A 153 -4.80 -16.86 12.62
CA LEU A 153 -3.96 -17.96 13.07
C LEU A 153 -3.63 -17.83 14.57
N GLU A 154 -3.32 -16.64 15.04
CA GLU A 154 -3.08 -16.40 16.48
C GLU A 154 -4.32 -16.70 17.32
N SER A 155 -5.50 -16.26 16.88
CA SER A 155 -6.75 -16.48 17.60
C SER A 155 -7.16 -17.95 17.73
N GLN A 156 -6.69 -18.82 16.82
CA GLN A 156 -7.02 -20.26 16.75
C GLN A 156 -5.89 -21.15 17.24
N GLY A 157 -4.66 -20.65 17.27
CA GLY A 157 -3.45 -21.41 17.58
C GLY A 157 -3.21 -21.60 19.07
N ILE A 158 -2.40 -22.61 19.38
CA ILE A 158 -1.82 -22.80 20.72
C ILE A 158 -0.35 -22.40 20.61
N ASP A 159 0.01 -21.18 21.07
CA ASP A 159 1.37 -20.66 21.02
C ASP A 159 1.94 -20.71 19.57
N PHE A 160 1.17 -20.16 18.60
CA PHE A 160 1.57 -20.07 17.21
C PHE A 160 2.45 -18.83 17.00
N THR A 161 3.56 -18.98 16.29
CA THR A 161 4.50 -17.90 16.05
C THR A 161 4.95 -17.89 14.59
N THR A 162 4.95 -16.73 13.94
CA THR A 162 5.57 -16.54 12.62
C THR A 162 6.72 -15.53 12.73
N HIS A 163 7.93 -15.92 12.37
CA HIS A 163 9.03 -14.99 12.16
C HIS A 163 9.17 -14.68 10.67
N VAL A 164 9.39 -13.42 10.34
CA VAL A 164 9.52 -12.97 8.94
C VAL A 164 10.91 -12.38 8.73
N LEU A 165 11.67 -12.95 7.81
CA LEU A 165 12.96 -12.46 7.37
C LEU A 165 12.77 -11.76 6.02
N GLY A 166 12.69 -10.43 6.04
CA GLY A 166 12.54 -9.59 4.85
C GLY A 166 13.87 -9.42 4.13
N PHE A 167 14.07 -10.10 3.00
CA PHE A 167 15.35 -10.17 2.32
C PHE A 167 15.44 -9.17 1.16
N GLY A 168 16.12 -8.05 1.38
CA GLY A 168 16.29 -6.99 0.39
C GLY A 168 14.99 -6.21 0.12
N LEU A 169 14.06 -6.21 1.06
CA LEU A 169 12.89 -5.33 1.06
C LEU A 169 13.28 -3.92 1.49
N SER A 170 12.62 -2.92 0.94
CA SER A 170 12.65 -1.56 1.48
C SER A 170 11.90 -1.50 2.83
N ASP A 171 12.11 -0.43 3.58
CA ASP A 171 11.41 -0.24 4.86
C ASP A 171 9.87 -0.22 4.69
N GLU A 172 9.38 0.38 3.60
CA GLU A 172 7.95 0.43 3.27
C GLU A 172 7.38 -0.94 2.90
N GLU A 173 8.13 -1.73 2.11
CA GLU A 173 7.74 -3.10 1.76
C GLU A 173 7.80 -4.03 2.98
N GLY A 174 8.81 -3.84 3.83
CA GLY A 174 8.95 -4.59 5.06
C GLY A 174 7.77 -4.44 6.00
N GLN A 175 7.24 -3.22 6.16
CA GLN A 175 6.06 -2.95 6.98
C GLN A 175 4.81 -3.72 6.54
N GLN A 176 4.64 -3.98 5.25
CA GLN A 176 3.47 -4.69 4.73
C GLN A 176 3.46 -6.20 5.04
N VAL A 177 4.60 -6.77 5.39
CA VAL A 177 4.73 -8.19 5.77
C VAL A 177 5.10 -8.38 7.25
N ALA A 178 5.49 -7.30 7.93
CA ALA A 178 5.87 -7.33 9.35
C ALA A 178 4.73 -7.82 10.25
N CYS A 179 3.49 -7.46 9.93
CA CYS A 179 2.31 -7.87 10.67
C CYS A 179 2.12 -9.40 10.77
N LEU A 180 2.63 -10.19 9.81
CA LEU A 180 2.64 -11.65 9.92
C LEU A 180 3.44 -12.12 11.15
N ALA A 181 4.53 -11.44 11.45
CA ALA A 181 5.31 -11.73 12.65
C ALA A 181 4.69 -11.08 13.90
N GLU A 182 4.36 -9.83 13.82
CA GLU A 182 3.90 -9.02 14.96
C GLU A 182 2.58 -9.53 15.52
N ASN A 183 1.60 -9.87 14.68
CA ASN A 183 0.30 -10.40 15.10
C ASN A 183 0.35 -11.84 15.66
N THR A 184 1.47 -12.56 15.50
CA THR A 184 1.67 -13.93 15.99
C THR A 184 2.77 -14.04 17.04
N GLY A 185 3.17 -12.92 17.66
CA GLY A 185 4.21 -12.88 18.70
C GLY A 185 5.63 -13.17 18.20
N GLY A 186 5.84 -13.18 16.88
CA GLY A 186 7.14 -13.37 16.26
C GLY A 186 7.91 -12.06 16.06
N LYS A 187 8.92 -12.10 15.16
CA LYS A 187 9.74 -10.92 14.84
C LYS A 187 9.90 -10.75 13.34
N TYR A 188 9.74 -9.51 12.87
CA TYR A 188 10.22 -9.11 11.57
C TYR A 188 11.70 -8.73 11.65
N LEU A 189 12.55 -9.33 10.82
CA LEU A 189 14.00 -9.10 10.78
C LEU A 189 14.39 -8.70 9.35
N PRO A 190 14.75 -7.43 9.10
CA PRO A 190 15.23 -7.02 7.79
C PRO A 190 16.64 -7.57 7.55
N ALA A 191 16.90 -8.08 6.34
CA ALA A 191 18.18 -8.56 5.89
C ALA A 191 18.54 -7.95 4.54
N ASN A 192 19.47 -7.01 4.52
CA ASN A 192 19.87 -6.28 3.31
C ASN A 192 21.07 -6.93 2.57
N ASP A 193 21.70 -7.92 3.19
CA ASP A 193 22.80 -8.70 2.62
C ASP A 193 22.82 -10.13 3.18
N GLY A 194 23.75 -10.96 2.69
CA GLY A 194 23.85 -12.35 3.12
C GLY A 194 24.25 -12.52 4.59
N ALA A 195 25.09 -11.66 5.13
CA ALA A 195 25.52 -11.73 6.53
C ALA A 195 24.38 -11.37 7.49
N ALA A 196 23.57 -10.37 7.12
CA ALA A 196 22.37 -10.01 7.84
C ALA A 196 21.34 -11.16 7.81
N LEU A 197 21.17 -11.85 6.68
CA LEU A 197 20.27 -13.00 6.56
C LEU A 197 20.73 -14.19 7.42
N VAL A 198 22.05 -14.49 7.46
CA VAL A 198 22.63 -15.51 8.36
C VAL A 198 22.33 -15.14 9.82
N THR A 199 22.56 -13.89 10.20
CA THR A 199 22.32 -13.41 11.58
C THR A 199 20.85 -13.53 11.95
N ALA A 200 19.94 -13.07 11.07
CA ALA A 200 18.51 -13.12 11.26
C ALA A 200 18.01 -14.57 11.41
N LEU A 201 18.39 -15.45 10.50
CA LEU A 201 17.99 -16.86 10.54
C LEU A 201 18.56 -17.59 11.78
N THR A 202 19.83 -17.38 12.13
CA THR A 202 20.45 -17.95 13.33
C THR A 202 19.74 -17.49 14.60
N THR A 203 19.43 -16.19 14.69
CA THR A 203 18.72 -15.62 15.84
C THR A 203 17.32 -16.22 15.97
N THR A 204 16.59 -16.34 14.87
CA THR A 204 15.24 -16.91 14.86
C THR A 204 15.24 -18.38 15.28
N VAL A 205 16.14 -19.18 14.71
CA VAL A 205 16.24 -20.61 15.08
C VAL A 205 16.68 -20.80 16.53
N ALA A 206 17.57 -19.95 17.05
CA ALA A 206 17.97 -20.00 18.45
C ALA A 206 16.79 -19.70 19.40
N GLN A 207 15.83 -18.87 18.99
CA GLN A 207 14.60 -18.62 19.75
C GLN A 207 13.66 -19.83 19.78
N VAL A 208 13.59 -20.57 18.68
CA VAL A 208 12.82 -21.83 18.58
C VAL A 208 13.40 -22.91 19.52
N VAL A 209 14.70 -22.88 19.81
CA VAL A 209 15.42 -23.93 20.57
C VAL A 209 15.57 -23.63 22.06
N GLN A 210 15.27 -22.41 22.52
CA GLN A 210 15.35 -22.08 23.95
C GLN A 210 14.16 -22.69 24.70
N ALA A 211 14.28 -23.98 25.04
CA ALA A 211 13.45 -24.61 26.06
C ALA A 211 13.72 -23.97 27.44
N GLU A 212 12.66 -23.81 28.25
CA GLU A 212 12.78 -23.33 29.60
C GLU A 212 13.86 -24.10 30.40
N PRO A 213 14.72 -23.42 31.19
CA PRO A 213 15.73 -24.11 31.98
C PRO A 213 15.07 -24.97 33.07
N ALA A 214 15.52 -26.22 33.16
CA ALA A 214 15.11 -27.16 34.20
C ALA A 214 15.39 -26.59 35.58
N PRO A 215 14.51 -26.79 36.59
CA PRO A 215 14.67 -26.23 37.92
C PRO A 215 15.86 -26.83 38.65
N GLU A 216 16.70 -25.96 39.20
CA GLU A 216 17.84 -26.28 40.09
C GLU A 216 17.34 -26.83 41.44
N PRO A 217 18.01 -27.80 42.11
CA PRO A 217 17.51 -28.43 43.34
C PRO A 217 17.45 -27.45 44.52
N GLU A 218 16.30 -27.46 45.22
CA GLU A 218 15.90 -26.56 46.31
C GLU A 218 16.87 -26.50 47.51
N PRO A 219 17.20 -25.30 48.00
CA PRO A 219 17.64 -25.08 49.39
C PRO A 219 16.42 -24.99 50.33
N ALA A 220 16.58 -25.45 51.56
CA ALA A 220 15.55 -25.56 52.60
C ALA A 220 14.74 -24.26 52.86
N PRO A 221 13.46 -24.36 53.29
CA PRO A 221 12.45 -23.32 53.14
C PRO A 221 12.73 -22.09 54.00
N GLN A 222 12.94 -20.98 53.32
CA GLN A 222 12.65 -19.63 53.83
C GLN A 222 11.18 -19.30 53.47
N PRO A 223 10.47 -18.42 54.20
CA PRO A 223 9.09 -18.09 53.93
C PRO A 223 8.99 -17.52 52.50
N GLU A 224 8.15 -18.14 51.66
CA GLU A 224 7.95 -17.80 50.27
C GLU A 224 7.62 -16.31 50.07
N PRO A 225 8.38 -15.57 49.23
CA PRO A 225 7.88 -14.31 48.66
C PRO A 225 6.65 -14.63 47.81
N ALA A 226 5.65 -13.79 47.86
CA ALA A 226 4.49 -13.90 46.97
C ALA A 226 4.95 -14.04 45.49
N PRO A 227 4.31 -14.90 44.66
CA PRO A 227 4.71 -15.10 43.26
C PRO A 227 4.81 -13.74 42.57
N ALA A 228 5.93 -13.51 41.88
CA ALA A 228 6.11 -12.31 41.10
C ALA A 228 4.98 -12.23 40.03
N PRO A 229 4.41 -11.07 39.76
CA PRO A 229 3.37 -10.94 38.77
C PRO A 229 3.89 -11.39 37.39
N GLU A 230 3.06 -12.10 36.66
CA GLU A 230 3.38 -12.59 35.28
C GLU A 230 3.76 -11.45 34.31
N PHE A 231 3.42 -10.22 34.66
CA PHE A 231 3.76 -8.99 33.92
C PHE A 231 4.04 -7.87 34.92
N ASN A 232 4.83 -6.88 34.53
CA ASN A 232 5.17 -5.72 35.36
C ASN A 232 4.81 -4.35 34.73
N LEU A 233 4.15 -4.36 33.54
CA LEU A 233 3.66 -3.16 32.87
C LEU A 233 2.26 -3.40 32.34
N LEU A 234 1.33 -2.47 32.65
CA LEU A 234 -0.05 -2.49 32.19
C LEU A 234 -0.47 -1.05 31.86
N PRO A 235 -0.10 -0.50 30.70
CA PRO A 235 -0.46 0.85 30.33
C PRO A 235 -1.92 0.94 29.91
N THR A 236 -2.49 2.13 30.04
CA THR A 236 -3.80 2.49 29.49
C THR A 236 -3.74 3.88 28.86
N ALA A 237 -4.62 4.17 27.92
CA ALA A 237 -4.72 5.49 27.31
C ALA A 237 -6.18 5.91 27.18
N SER A 238 -6.42 7.23 27.20
CA SER A 238 -7.71 7.84 26.92
C SER A 238 -7.54 9.08 26.04
N LEU A 239 -8.59 9.45 25.31
CA LEU A 239 -8.56 10.66 24.48
C LEU A 239 -8.65 11.96 25.30
N SER A 240 -9.20 11.90 26.52
CA SER A 240 -9.33 13.06 27.41
C SER A 240 -9.11 12.67 28.87
N GLU A 241 -8.77 13.64 29.71
CA GLU A 241 -8.66 13.43 31.15
C GLU A 241 -9.97 12.91 31.73
N GLY A 242 -9.91 11.75 32.43
CA GLY A 242 -11.09 11.09 32.99
C GLY A 242 -12.04 10.50 31.97
N GLY A 243 -11.68 10.48 30.71
CA GLY A 243 -12.40 9.79 29.63
C GLY A 243 -12.27 8.26 29.74
N PRO A 244 -13.03 7.52 28.96
CA PRO A 244 -12.91 6.06 28.89
C PRO A 244 -11.55 5.66 28.32
N ASP A 245 -11.02 4.55 28.80
CA ASP A 245 -9.84 3.92 28.21
C ASP A 245 -10.14 3.50 26.77
N ILE A 246 -9.12 3.60 25.90
CA ILE A 246 -9.15 3.06 24.56
C ILE A 246 -9.07 1.54 24.66
N GLU A 247 -9.96 0.84 23.94
CA GLU A 247 -10.06 -0.61 23.95
C GLU A 247 -9.62 -1.19 22.60
N ASP A 248 -9.18 -2.45 22.62
CA ASP A 248 -8.84 -3.20 21.41
C ASP A 248 -10.07 -3.44 20.50
N GLY A 249 -9.85 -3.66 19.21
CA GLY A 249 -10.88 -3.98 18.23
C GLY A 249 -11.62 -2.77 17.65
N GLY A 250 -11.11 -1.56 17.87
CA GLY A 250 -11.52 -0.36 17.13
C GLY A 250 -10.95 -0.33 15.70
N PRO A 251 -11.40 0.62 14.87
CA PRO A 251 -10.86 0.79 13.50
C PRO A 251 -9.47 1.43 13.45
N ILE A 252 -8.93 1.82 14.57
CA ILE A 252 -7.63 2.49 14.74
C ILE A 252 -6.89 1.78 15.85
N ASP A 253 -5.64 1.44 15.62
CA ASP A 253 -4.79 0.79 16.61
C ASP A 253 -4.12 1.82 17.52
N LEU A 254 -4.00 1.46 18.80
CA LEU A 254 -3.21 2.23 19.76
C LEU A 254 -1.79 1.68 19.77
N VAL A 255 -0.84 2.50 19.35
CA VAL A 255 0.57 2.13 19.25
C VAL A 255 1.31 2.58 20.50
N TRP A 256 1.98 1.65 21.15
CA TRP A 256 2.88 1.89 22.27
C TRP A 256 4.32 1.73 21.81
N GLN A 257 5.18 2.66 22.19
CA GLN A 257 6.63 2.52 22.00
C GLN A 257 7.33 2.88 23.31
N TRP A 258 8.42 2.19 23.62
CA TRP A 258 9.24 2.54 24.78
C TRP A 258 10.72 2.57 24.44
N TYR A 259 11.37 3.48 25.13
CA TYR A 259 12.73 3.87 24.88
C TYR A 259 13.53 3.87 26.16
N LYS A 260 14.83 3.59 26.08
CA LYS A 260 15.75 3.83 27.19
C LYS A 260 15.84 5.33 27.48
N VAL A 261 16.12 5.67 28.74
CA VAL A 261 16.40 7.07 29.13
C VAL A 261 17.89 7.34 29.01
N ASN A 262 18.27 8.40 28.31
CA ASN A 262 19.64 8.86 28.25
C ASN A 262 20.07 9.49 29.60
N PRO A 263 21.40 9.61 29.88
CA PRO A 263 21.87 10.24 31.14
C PRO A 263 21.42 11.68 31.36
N ASP A 264 21.03 12.40 30.31
CA ASP A 264 20.47 13.75 30.37
C ASP A 264 18.95 13.80 30.54
N GLY A 265 18.30 12.62 30.65
CA GLY A 265 16.84 12.48 30.80
C GLY A 265 16.08 12.51 29.48
N SER A 266 16.76 12.62 28.35
CA SER A 266 16.11 12.60 27.02
C SER A 266 15.80 11.18 26.57
N LYS A 267 14.93 11.07 25.54
CA LYS A 267 14.57 9.85 24.86
C LYS A 267 15.81 9.23 24.19
N GLY A 268 16.11 8.01 24.55
CA GLY A 268 17.27 7.26 24.09
C GLY A 268 16.94 6.24 23.00
N GLU A 269 17.63 5.09 23.06
CA GLU A 269 17.45 3.97 22.14
C GLU A 269 16.03 3.42 22.23
N TRP A 270 15.38 3.21 21.08
CA TRP A 270 14.13 2.47 20.98
C TRP A 270 14.34 1.01 21.43
N ILE A 271 13.36 0.49 22.16
CA ILE A 271 13.43 -0.87 22.68
C ILE A 271 12.43 -1.76 21.96
N ASP A 272 11.13 -1.35 21.94
CA ASP A 272 10.08 -2.17 21.35
C ASP A 272 8.81 -1.36 21.09
N THR A 273 7.85 -1.98 20.37
CA THR A 273 6.54 -1.43 20.01
C THR A 273 5.46 -2.46 20.29
N ASN A 274 4.27 -2.02 20.70
CA ASN A 274 3.09 -2.86 20.83
C ASN A 274 1.86 -2.13 20.28
N TYR A 275 0.95 -2.87 19.63
CA TYR A 275 -0.22 -2.34 18.91
C TYR A 275 -1.55 -2.66 19.60
N TYR A 276 -1.54 -3.27 20.79
CA TYR A 276 -2.74 -3.56 21.55
C TYR A 276 -3.03 -2.47 22.56
N ALA A 277 -4.27 -1.96 22.59
CA ALA A 277 -4.67 -0.93 23.53
C ALA A 277 -4.47 -1.38 24.99
N ARG A 278 -4.65 -2.67 25.27
CA ARG A 278 -4.45 -3.28 26.56
C ARG A 278 -3.41 -4.41 26.51
N PHE A 279 -2.14 -4.07 26.42
CA PHE A 279 -1.10 -5.09 26.47
C PHE A 279 -0.57 -5.30 27.88
N LYS A 280 0.00 -6.47 28.12
CA LYS A 280 0.71 -6.84 29.35
C LYS A 280 2.19 -6.96 29.02
N GLY A 281 2.98 -6.01 29.50
CA GLY A 281 4.42 -5.96 29.25
C GLY A 281 5.23 -6.56 30.39
N ASN A 282 6.42 -7.03 30.06
CA ASN A 282 7.41 -7.44 31.05
C ASN A 282 8.76 -6.83 30.68
N LEU A 283 9.13 -5.74 31.38
CA LEU A 283 10.35 -4.99 31.16
C LEU A 283 11.33 -5.20 32.31
N GLU A 284 12.62 -5.07 32.05
CA GLU A 284 13.62 -5.04 33.10
C GLU A 284 13.40 -3.84 34.05
N PRO A 285 13.67 -3.97 35.37
CA PRO A 285 13.59 -2.81 36.24
C PRO A 285 14.48 -1.66 35.77
N GLY A 286 13.92 -0.45 35.69
CA GLY A 286 14.62 0.72 35.20
C GLY A 286 13.68 1.86 34.79
N ASP A 287 14.27 2.93 34.30
CA ASP A 287 13.53 4.11 33.80
C ASP A 287 13.42 4.07 32.28
N TYR A 288 12.23 4.35 31.78
CA TYR A 288 11.86 4.35 30.39
C TYR A 288 11.13 5.64 30.02
N ILE A 289 11.16 6.02 28.75
CA ILE A 289 10.20 6.95 28.17
C ILE A 289 9.24 6.12 27.32
N MET A 290 7.95 6.22 27.60
CA MET A 290 6.92 5.57 26.80
C MET A 290 6.12 6.61 26.01
N THR A 291 5.75 6.25 24.78
CA THR A 291 4.83 6.99 23.94
C THR A 291 3.57 6.15 23.69
N ALA A 292 2.45 6.83 23.64
CA ALA A 292 1.19 6.30 23.17
C ALA A 292 0.76 7.11 21.94
N GLU A 293 0.45 6.45 20.84
CA GLU A 293 0.00 7.06 19.60
C GLU A 293 -1.32 6.41 19.15
N TYR A 294 -2.32 7.22 18.89
CA TYR A 294 -3.62 6.75 18.38
C TYR A 294 -3.98 7.61 17.19
N SER A 295 -3.73 7.10 16.00
CA SER A 295 -3.69 7.87 14.76
C SER A 295 -2.68 9.03 14.86
N TYR A 296 -3.12 10.27 14.87
CA TYR A 296 -2.26 11.46 14.95
C TYR A 296 -2.24 12.14 16.32
N ALA A 297 -2.94 11.56 17.30
CA ALA A 297 -2.89 12.03 18.68
C ALA A 297 -1.85 11.25 19.47
N THR A 298 -0.87 11.93 20.06
CA THR A 298 0.27 11.33 20.75
C THR A 298 0.43 11.84 22.17
N ALA A 299 0.91 10.99 23.06
CA ALA A 299 1.33 11.37 24.40
C ALA A 299 2.64 10.68 24.76
N GLU A 300 3.49 11.34 25.51
CA GLU A 300 4.77 10.82 25.98
C GLU A 300 4.95 11.09 27.47
N GLN A 301 5.44 10.12 28.21
CA GLN A 301 5.80 10.33 29.63
C GLN A 301 6.88 9.34 30.10
N PRO A 302 7.63 9.70 31.16
CA PRO A 302 8.54 8.77 31.82
C PRO A 302 7.76 7.70 32.58
N VAL A 303 8.27 6.46 32.55
CA VAL A 303 7.71 5.29 33.27
C VAL A 303 8.86 4.57 33.96
N THR A 304 8.75 4.36 35.28
CA THR A 304 9.71 3.58 36.05
C THR A 304 9.16 2.19 36.35
N ILE A 305 9.91 1.16 35.99
CA ILE A 305 9.62 -0.24 36.30
C ILE A 305 10.37 -0.65 37.57
N VAL A 306 9.65 -1.07 38.60
CA VAL A 306 10.20 -1.52 39.88
C VAL A 306 10.05 -3.02 39.97
N ALA A 307 11.12 -3.69 40.39
CA ALA A 307 11.11 -5.16 40.57
C ALA A 307 10.00 -5.61 41.53
N GLY A 308 9.16 -6.54 41.09
CA GLY A 308 8.06 -7.11 41.88
C GLY A 308 6.78 -6.26 41.91
N GLU A 309 6.75 -5.11 41.24
CA GLU A 309 5.58 -4.23 41.13
C GLU A 309 5.05 -4.18 39.71
N VAL A 310 3.76 -3.91 39.53
CA VAL A 310 3.14 -3.68 38.23
C VAL A 310 2.94 -2.19 38.03
N ALA A 311 3.71 -1.60 37.11
CA ALA A 311 3.51 -0.22 36.65
C ALA A 311 2.22 -0.13 35.82
N LYS A 312 1.39 0.89 36.09
CA LYS A 312 0.11 1.14 35.40
C LYS A 312 0.06 2.59 34.94
N PRO A 313 0.94 2.98 34.01
CA PRO A 313 0.90 4.34 33.49
C PRO A 313 -0.38 4.58 32.70
N HIS A 314 -0.97 5.79 32.85
CA HIS A 314 -2.12 6.22 32.07
C HIS A 314 -1.74 7.41 31.19
N PHE A 315 -2.08 7.32 29.90
CA PHE A 315 -1.75 8.33 28.89
C PHE A 315 -3.00 9.08 28.46
N VAL A 316 -2.98 10.39 28.54
CA VAL A 316 -4.04 11.25 28.01
C VAL A 316 -3.59 11.85 26.69
N LEU A 317 -4.17 11.36 25.59
CA LEU A 317 -3.76 11.72 24.24
C LEU A 317 -4.23 13.12 23.81
N ASN A 318 -5.21 13.68 24.52
CA ASN A 318 -5.84 14.95 24.17
C ASN A 318 -6.33 14.97 22.70
N GLY A 319 -6.94 13.87 22.25
CA GLY A 319 -7.37 13.64 20.89
C GLY A 319 -8.86 13.89 20.67
N THR A 320 -9.21 14.15 19.43
CA THR A 320 -10.59 14.27 18.91
C THR A 320 -10.78 13.28 17.77
N VAL A 321 -11.86 12.52 17.78
CA VAL A 321 -12.23 11.61 16.69
C VAL A 321 -12.86 12.41 15.56
N LEU A 322 -12.34 12.24 14.34
CA LEU A 322 -12.92 12.77 13.11
C LEU A 322 -13.50 11.62 12.29
N LYS A 323 -14.78 11.68 12.01
CA LYS A 323 -15.49 10.87 11.03
C LYS A 323 -16.09 11.80 10.01
N LEU A 324 -15.50 11.84 8.84
CA LEU A 324 -15.89 12.77 7.80
C LEU A 324 -16.30 11.98 6.56
N HIS A 325 -17.52 12.26 6.09
CA HIS A 325 -18.15 11.56 4.99
C HIS A 325 -18.29 12.52 3.79
N PRO A 326 -17.27 12.63 2.92
CA PRO A 326 -17.31 13.53 1.76
C PRO A 326 -18.41 13.14 0.78
N LYS A 327 -19.26 14.10 0.41
CA LYS A 327 -20.35 13.90 -0.54
C LYS A 327 -20.40 15.04 -1.54
N ALA A 328 -20.66 14.72 -2.81
CA ALA A 328 -20.80 15.72 -3.85
C ALA A 328 -21.97 16.66 -3.58
N ALA A 329 -23.10 16.13 -3.07
CA ALA A 329 -24.32 16.85 -2.76
C ALA A 329 -25.06 16.23 -1.57
N GLU A 330 -26.04 16.92 -1.04
CA GLU A 330 -26.92 16.39 0.00
C GLU A 330 -27.65 15.12 -0.50
N GLY A 331 -27.58 14.05 0.29
CA GLY A 331 -28.18 12.75 -0.05
C GLY A 331 -27.39 11.91 -1.08
N ALA A 332 -26.26 12.39 -1.57
CA ALA A 332 -25.36 11.59 -2.39
C ALA A 332 -24.64 10.52 -1.54
N GLU A 333 -24.13 9.49 -2.19
CA GLU A 333 -23.22 8.51 -1.58
C GLU A 333 -21.87 9.17 -1.24
N ILE A 334 -21.12 8.55 -0.32
CA ILE A 334 -19.78 9.00 0.04
C ILE A 334 -18.87 8.83 -1.17
N ASP A 335 -18.14 9.88 -1.52
CA ASP A 335 -17.15 9.83 -2.62
C ASP A 335 -15.83 9.27 -2.10
N GLN A 336 -15.51 8.05 -2.51
CA GLN A 336 -14.32 7.33 -2.09
C GLN A 336 -13.02 7.90 -2.67
N ASN A 337 -13.11 8.80 -3.65
CA ASN A 337 -11.96 9.48 -4.25
C ASN A 337 -11.80 10.93 -3.76
N ALA A 338 -12.68 11.38 -2.87
CA ALA A 338 -12.56 12.70 -2.27
C ALA A 338 -11.24 12.81 -1.51
N THR A 339 -10.54 13.93 -1.67
CA THR A 339 -9.33 14.23 -0.89
C THR A 339 -9.70 15.02 0.35
N VAL A 340 -9.20 14.59 1.51
CA VAL A 340 -9.44 15.22 2.81
C VAL A 340 -8.11 15.60 3.43
N GLU A 341 -7.72 16.87 3.31
CA GLU A 341 -6.52 17.42 3.92
C GLU A 341 -6.85 18.01 5.29
N ILE A 342 -6.12 17.59 6.32
CA ILE A 342 -6.36 17.97 7.71
C ILE A 342 -5.18 18.76 8.25
N ARG A 343 -5.47 19.88 8.90
CA ARG A 343 -4.51 20.73 9.63
C ARG A 343 -4.96 20.89 11.07
N HIS A 344 -4.00 20.94 11.97
CA HIS A 344 -4.19 21.28 13.38
C HIS A 344 -3.39 22.51 13.73
N ALA A 345 -4.04 23.54 14.30
CA ALA A 345 -3.42 24.82 14.64
C ALA A 345 -2.65 25.49 13.48
N GLY A 346 -3.09 25.26 12.23
CA GLY A 346 -2.47 25.74 11.00
C GLY A 346 -1.36 24.86 10.42
N GLU A 347 -0.90 23.86 11.15
CA GLU A 347 0.12 22.92 10.68
C GLU A 347 -0.54 21.70 10.00
N TYR A 348 0.08 21.22 8.94
CA TYR A 348 -0.36 20.01 8.22
C TYR A 348 -0.26 18.79 9.14
N VAL A 349 -1.32 17.97 9.15
CA VAL A 349 -1.36 16.69 9.86
C VAL A 349 -1.32 15.53 8.87
N THR A 350 -2.31 15.46 7.98
CA THR A 350 -2.41 14.37 7.00
C THR A 350 -3.29 14.74 5.82
N THR A 351 -3.22 13.92 4.79
CA THR A 351 -4.21 13.85 3.71
C THR A 351 -4.72 12.43 3.63
N ASP A 352 -6.04 12.29 3.70
CA ASP A 352 -6.74 11.01 3.60
C ASP A 352 -7.73 11.05 2.43
N TYR A 353 -8.32 9.91 2.08
CA TYR A 353 -9.20 9.78 0.92
C TYR A 353 -10.52 9.11 1.30
N GLY A 354 -11.60 9.58 0.69
CA GLY A 354 -12.92 8.97 0.85
C GLY A 354 -13.47 9.13 2.27
N ASP A 355 -13.94 8.03 2.82
CA ASP A 355 -14.56 7.95 4.14
C ASP A 355 -13.50 7.98 5.24
N VAL A 356 -13.37 9.10 5.93
CA VAL A 356 -12.30 9.34 6.91
C VAL A 356 -12.76 8.97 8.31
N ASN A 357 -11.95 8.17 9.01
CA ASN A 357 -12.12 7.84 10.43
C ASN A 357 -10.75 7.81 11.13
N LEU A 358 -10.39 8.90 11.78
CA LEU A 358 -9.08 9.06 12.41
C LEU A 358 -9.16 9.92 13.68
N VAL A 359 -8.05 10.01 14.40
CA VAL A 359 -7.93 10.85 15.60
C VAL A 359 -6.82 11.87 15.41
N VAL A 360 -7.14 13.12 15.70
CA VAL A 360 -6.18 14.23 15.65
C VAL A 360 -6.09 14.91 17.03
N PRO A 361 -5.04 15.68 17.32
CA PRO A 361 -5.00 16.50 18.54
C PRO A 361 -6.21 17.43 18.63
N ALA A 362 -6.78 17.56 19.82
CA ALA A 362 -7.89 18.47 20.07
C ALA A 362 -7.46 19.93 19.92
N GLY A 363 -8.39 20.82 19.57
CA GLY A 363 -8.11 22.25 19.37
C GLY A 363 -8.71 22.79 18.10
N ALA A 364 -7.97 23.69 17.45
CA ALA A 364 -8.34 24.28 16.17
C ALA A 364 -7.97 23.30 15.03
N ILE A 365 -9.00 22.72 14.41
CA ILE A 365 -8.85 21.77 13.30
C ILE A 365 -9.43 22.42 12.05
N GLU A 366 -8.69 22.41 10.97
CA GLU A 366 -9.13 22.85 9.65
C GLU A 366 -9.07 21.65 8.70
N VAL A 367 -10.14 21.45 7.96
CA VAL A 367 -10.28 20.35 7.01
C VAL A 367 -10.65 20.91 5.66
N ASP A 368 -9.81 20.65 4.68
CA ASP A 368 -10.05 20.93 3.27
C ASP A 368 -10.49 19.66 2.56
N VAL A 369 -11.74 19.65 2.08
CA VAL A 369 -12.29 18.50 1.35
C VAL A 369 -12.49 18.86 -0.11
N SER A 370 -12.00 18.02 -1.02
CA SER A 370 -12.18 18.25 -2.46
C SER A 370 -12.67 16.98 -3.18
N ILE A 371 -13.53 17.20 -4.16
CA ILE A 371 -14.00 16.20 -5.14
C ILE A 371 -13.71 16.80 -6.51
N GLY A 372 -12.72 16.25 -7.22
CA GLY A 372 -12.19 16.89 -8.41
C GLY A 372 -11.73 18.32 -8.11
N GLU A 373 -12.27 19.29 -8.84
CA GLU A 373 -11.96 20.71 -8.68
C GLU A 373 -12.88 21.46 -7.70
N ALA A 374 -13.92 20.79 -7.20
CA ALA A 374 -14.76 21.35 -6.16
C ALA A 374 -14.09 21.20 -4.79
N LYS A 375 -14.13 22.26 -4.00
CA LYS A 375 -13.46 22.30 -2.69
C LYS A 375 -14.31 23.03 -1.65
N VAL A 376 -14.32 22.51 -0.42
CA VAL A 376 -14.91 23.15 0.74
C VAL A 376 -13.96 23.05 1.93
N THR A 377 -13.87 24.11 2.72
CA THR A 377 -13.13 24.13 3.98
C THR A 377 -14.11 24.06 5.15
N ARG A 378 -13.79 23.23 6.15
CA ARG A 378 -14.47 23.16 7.45
C ARG A 378 -13.48 23.52 8.56
N SER A 379 -13.96 24.23 9.56
CA SER A 379 -13.13 24.61 10.72
C SER A 379 -13.84 24.21 12.00
N TYR A 380 -13.15 23.52 12.87
CA TYR A 380 -13.67 23.02 14.13
C TYR A 380 -12.84 23.54 15.30
N GLN A 381 -13.51 23.72 16.45
CA GLN A 381 -12.88 23.97 17.75
C GLN A 381 -13.26 22.81 18.65
N ALA A 382 -12.48 21.74 18.59
CA ALA A 382 -12.79 20.48 19.25
C ALA A 382 -12.10 20.37 20.63
N LYS A 383 -12.77 19.68 21.55
CA LYS A 383 -12.20 19.32 22.85
C LYS A 383 -11.70 17.89 22.83
N ALA A 384 -10.76 17.61 23.71
CA ALA A 384 -10.31 16.25 23.92
C ALA A 384 -11.47 15.32 24.29
N GLY A 385 -11.58 14.18 23.59
CA GLY A 385 -12.66 13.21 23.72
C GLY A 385 -13.90 13.50 22.88
N ASP A 386 -13.98 14.65 22.18
CA ASP A 386 -15.07 14.93 21.24
C ASP A 386 -15.00 13.98 20.03
N THR A 387 -16.17 13.69 19.46
CA THR A 387 -16.31 13.05 18.15
C THR A 387 -17.01 14.03 17.22
N ILE A 388 -16.37 14.35 16.10
CA ILE A 388 -16.97 15.06 14.98
C ILE A 388 -17.35 14.00 13.96
N ASP A 389 -18.66 13.88 13.67
CA ASP A 389 -19.22 12.91 12.72
C ASP A 389 -20.11 13.70 11.77
N GLU A 390 -19.64 13.95 10.54
CA GLU A 390 -20.25 14.92 9.63
C GLU A 390 -20.21 14.47 8.18
N ASP A 391 -21.38 14.59 7.52
CA ASP A 391 -21.47 14.56 6.06
C ASP A 391 -20.91 15.88 5.50
N VAL A 392 -19.76 15.83 4.88
CA VAL A 392 -19.14 17.03 4.29
C VAL A 392 -19.61 17.21 2.86
N ILE A 393 -20.58 18.11 2.68
CA ILE A 393 -21.09 18.43 1.34
C ILE A 393 -20.10 19.38 0.65
N VAL A 394 -19.49 18.91 -0.44
CA VAL A 394 -18.47 19.65 -1.19
C VAL A 394 -19.09 20.61 -2.20
N GLY A 395 -20.28 20.27 -2.71
CA GLY A 395 -20.96 21.07 -3.71
C GLY A 395 -20.45 20.78 -5.12
N ALA A 396 -20.12 19.53 -5.40
CA ALA A 396 -19.65 19.09 -6.71
C ALA A 396 -20.80 18.63 -7.60
N GLY A 397 -20.66 18.87 -8.91
CA GLY A 397 -21.46 18.25 -9.96
C GLY A 397 -20.53 17.67 -11.02
N LYS A 398 -21.03 16.79 -11.88
CA LYS A 398 -20.25 16.07 -12.87
C LYS A 398 -20.53 16.61 -14.28
N ALA A 399 -19.50 17.10 -14.96
CA ALA A 399 -19.56 17.41 -16.39
C ALA A 399 -18.99 16.22 -17.18
N HIS A 400 -19.82 15.63 -18.02
CA HIS A 400 -19.42 14.55 -18.93
C HIS A 400 -19.30 15.09 -20.33
N VAL A 401 -18.07 15.14 -20.83
CA VAL A 401 -17.73 15.71 -22.13
C VAL A 401 -17.54 14.58 -23.13
N VAL A 402 -18.34 14.60 -24.19
CA VAL A 402 -18.23 13.64 -25.29
C VAL A 402 -17.90 14.40 -26.58
N SER A 403 -16.82 14.01 -27.23
CA SER A 403 -16.31 14.67 -28.44
C SER A 403 -16.59 13.82 -29.66
N GLU A 404 -17.14 14.47 -30.68
CA GLU A 404 -17.52 13.86 -31.97
C GLU A 404 -16.95 14.67 -33.14
N TYR A 405 -16.47 13.99 -34.18
CA TYR A 405 -16.10 14.65 -35.43
C TYR A 405 -17.30 15.32 -36.07
N VAL A 406 -18.38 14.58 -36.20
CA VAL A 406 -19.75 15.01 -36.55
C VAL A 406 -20.70 14.20 -35.66
N ALA A 407 -21.94 14.63 -35.54
CA ALA A 407 -22.94 13.95 -34.71
C ALA A 407 -22.99 12.43 -34.98
N GLY A 408 -22.77 11.62 -33.94
CA GLY A 408 -22.74 10.16 -34.01
C GLY A 408 -21.39 9.54 -34.42
N THR A 409 -20.34 10.34 -34.62
CA THR A 409 -18.99 9.83 -34.96
C THR A 409 -18.00 10.25 -33.87
N PRO A 410 -17.73 9.37 -32.87
CA PRO A 410 -16.89 9.70 -31.73
C PRO A 410 -15.43 9.95 -32.15
N VAL A 411 -14.74 10.76 -31.35
CA VAL A 411 -13.31 11.02 -31.46
C VAL A 411 -12.56 9.96 -30.66
N GLU A 412 -11.83 9.08 -31.34
CA GLU A 412 -10.97 8.06 -30.72
C GLU A 412 -9.54 8.56 -30.46
N ALA A 413 -9.19 9.75 -30.95
CA ALA A 413 -7.89 10.37 -30.79
C ALA A 413 -7.79 11.12 -29.44
N ASP A 414 -6.55 11.39 -29.01
CA ASP A 414 -6.26 12.16 -27.80
C ASP A 414 -6.55 13.66 -28.02
N ILE A 415 -7.83 14.01 -28.03
CA ILE A 415 -8.27 15.41 -28.07
C ILE A 415 -7.95 16.06 -26.71
N PHE A 416 -7.29 17.21 -26.75
CA PHE A 416 -7.08 18.04 -25.55
C PHE A 416 -8.37 18.78 -25.22
N ILE A 417 -8.84 18.64 -24.00
CA ILE A 417 -10.01 19.32 -23.45
C ILE A 417 -9.59 20.06 -22.20
N GLU A 418 -9.90 21.35 -22.15
CA GLU A 418 -9.67 22.20 -20.99
C GLU A 418 -10.98 22.85 -20.57
N VAL A 419 -11.30 22.79 -19.30
CA VAL A 419 -12.42 23.47 -18.68
C VAL A 419 -11.91 24.78 -18.09
N VAL A 420 -12.48 25.88 -18.50
CA VAL A 420 -12.16 27.23 -17.98
C VAL A 420 -13.41 27.88 -17.38
N GLU A 421 -13.24 28.82 -16.46
CA GLU A 421 -14.36 29.62 -15.97
C GLU A 421 -15.00 30.41 -17.12
N ALA A 422 -16.35 30.48 -17.14
CA ALA A 422 -17.04 31.26 -18.16
C ALA A 422 -16.72 32.75 -18.08
N LYS A 423 -16.45 33.26 -16.87
CA LYS A 423 -16.13 34.65 -16.62
C LYS A 423 -14.64 34.92 -16.89
N ALA A 424 -14.37 35.80 -17.84
CA ALA A 424 -13.02 36.29 -18.08
C ALA A 424 -12.61 37.37 -17.05
N ASN A 425 -11.30 37.47 -16.78
CA ASN A 425 -10.70 38.56 -16.02
C ASN A 425 -10.74 39.88 -16.81
N LEU A 426 -10.20 40.97 -16.21
CA LEU A 426 -10.16 42.29 -16.86
C LEU A 426 -9.30 42.34 -18.13
N GLU A 427 -8.41 41.40 -18.30
CA GLU A 427 -7.52 41.27 -19.45
C GLU A 427 -8.13 40.39 -20.55
N GLY A 428 -9.33 39.83 -20.30
CA GLY A 428 -10.06 38.95 -21.21
C GLY A 428 -9.67 37.49 -21.15
N GLU A 429 -8.86 37.10 -20.17
CA GLU A 429 -8.42 35.72 -19.96
C GLU A 429 -9.36 34.98 -19.00
N ARG A 430 -9.64 33.71 -19.28
CA ARG A 430 -10.42 32.82 -18.42
C ARG A 430 -9.48 31.94 -17.61
N ARG A 431 -9.79 31.75 -16.31
CA ARG A 431 -9.00 30.87 -15.43
C ARG A 431 -9.22 29.41 -15.84
N SER A 432 -8.13 28.70 -16.09
CA SER A 432 -8.15 27.24 -16.25
C SER A 432 -8.54 26.58 -14.94
N VAL A 433 -9.44 25.61 -15.02
CA VAL A 433 -9.95 24.85 -13.87
C VAL A 433 -9.44 23.41 -13.91
N ALA A 434 -9.64 22.74 -15.05
CA ALA A 434 -9.20 21.37 -15.25
C ALA A 434 -8.84 21.11 -16.70
N TYR A 435 -8.04 20.12 -16.98
CA TYR A 435 -7.76 19.66 -18.33
C TYR A 435 -7.49 18.16 -18.37
N THR A 436 -7.74 17.56 -19.51
CA THR A 436 -7.43 16.15 -19.78
C THR A 436 -7.32 15.89 -21.28
N TYR A 437 -6.96 14.66 -21.63
CA TYR A 437 -6.93 14.15 -22.99
C TYR A 437 -7.94 13.01 -23.13
N GLY A 438 -8.64 12.96 -24.27
CA GLY A 438 -9.59 11.90 -24.59
C GLY A 438 -10.92 12.43 -25.10
N GLY A 439 -11.60 11.64 -25.94
CA GLY A 439 -12.88 12.01 -26.57
C GLY A 439 -14.11 11.81 -25.68
N ASP A 440 -13.99 11.03 -24.62
CA ASP A 440 -15.05 10.71 -23.63
C ASP A 440 -14.45 10.85 -22.24
N VAL A 441 -14.73 11.96 -21.55
CA VAL A 441 -14.09 12.32 -20.29
C VAL A 441 -15.09 12.95 -19.31
N SER A 442 -14.76 12.91 -18.02
CA SER A 442 -15.59 13.53 -16.97
C SER A 442 -14.76 14.40 -16.05
N PHE A 443 -15.37 15.47 -15.57
CA PHE A 443 -14.81 16.38 -14.59
C PHE A 443 -15.79 16.55 -13.44
N ASP A 444 -15.30 16.45 -12.20
CA ASP A 444 -16.06 16.85 -11.03
C ASP A 444 -15.70 18.31 -10.71
N LEU A 445 -16.70 19.19 -10.78
CA LEU A 445 -16.54 20.64 -10.74
C LEU A 445 -17.47 21.25 -9.68
N ALA A 446 -17.06 22.36 -9.10
CA ALA A 446 -17.97 23.15 -8.27
C ALA A 446 -19.18 23.65 -9.09
N GLU A 447 -20.27 24.00 -8.40
CA GLU A 447 -21.40 24.66 -9.05
C GLU A 447 -20.96 25.98 -9.72
N GLY A 448 -21.26 26.13 -11.01
CA GLY A 448 -20.84 27.33 -11.74
C GLY A 448 -21.03 27.23 -13.25
N ASP A 449 -20.67 28.33 -13.91
CA ASP A 449 -20.67 28.44 -15.38
C ASP A 449 -19.25 28.28 -15.90
N TYR A 450 -19.10 27.42 -16.91
CA TYR A 450 -17.82 27.02 -17.49
C TYR A 450 -17.87 27.04 -19.01
N VAL A 451 -16.68 26.92 -19.59
CA VAL A 451 -16.51 26.70 -21.02
C VAL A 451 -15.53 25.54 -21.19
N ALA A 452 -15.96 24.50 -21.91
CA ALA A 452 -15.06 23.46 -22.39
C ALA A 452 -14.41 23.94 -23.68
N THR A 453 -13.11 24.16 -23.65
CA THR A 453 -12.30 24.41 -24.84
C THR A 453 -11.70 23.10 -25.33
N TYR A 454 -11.54 22.94 -26.64
CA TYR A 454 -10.94 21.74 -27.19
C TYR A 454 -9.93 22.05 -28.28
N SER A 455 -8.95 21.17 -28.44
CA SER A 455 -8.05 21.19 -29.58
C SER A 455 -7.62 19.79 -30.00
N LEU A 456 -7.70 19.55 -31.33
CA LEU A 456 -7.22 18.32 -31.96
C LEU A 456 -6.62 18.71 -33.31
N GLY A 457 -5.29 18.69 -33.40
CA GLY A 457 -4.60 19.27 -34.57
C GLY A 457 -4.96 20.73 -34.78
N GLY A 458 -5.39 21.07 -35.98
CA GLY A 458 -5.85 22.43 -36.35
C GLY A 458 -7.31 22.72 -35.99
N ALA A 459 -8.11 21.70 -35.56
CA ALA A 459 -9.49 21.90 -35.12
C ALA A 459 -9.53 22.38 -33.67
N LYS A 460 -10.16 23.52 -33.39
CA LYS A 460 -10.30 24.15 -32.08
C LYS A 460 -11.66 24.79 -31.92
N GLY A 461 -12.18 24.78 -30.74
CA GLY A 461 -13.44 25.44 -30.43
C GLY A 461 -13.76 25.46 -28.94
N GLU A 462 -14.95 25.92 -28.61
CA GLU A 462 -15.42 26.03 -27.23
C GLU A 462 -16.93 25.75 -27.15
N VAL A 463 -17.35 25.15 -25.99
CA VAL A 463 -18.74 24.85 -25.66
C VAL A 463 -19.03 25.35 -24.26
N PRO A 464 -19.94 26.32 -24.06
CA PRO A 464 -20.35 26.77 -22.74
C PRO A 464 -21.29 25.75 -22.10
N PHE A 465 -21.18 25.57 -20.77
CA PHE A 465 -22.06 24.73 -19.98
C PHE A 465 -22.15 25.23 -18.54
N SER A 466 -23.12 24.73 -17.79
CA SER A 466 -23.29 25.04 -16.37
C SER A 466 -23.36 23.77 -15.58
N VAL A 467 -22.68 23.74 -14.43
CA VAL A 467 -22.68 22.65 -13.47
C VAL A 467 -23.54 23.03 -12.28
N LYS A 468 -24.37 22.10 -11.82
CA LYS A 468 -25.13 22.21 -10.56
C LYS A 468 -24.72 21.10 -9.62
N THR A 469 -24.70 21.43 -8.34
CA THR A 469 -24.40 20.52 -7.25
C THR A 469 -25.23 19.23 -7.34
N GLY A 470 -24.57 18.08 -7.35
CA GLY A 470 -25.18 16.76 -7.39
C GLY A 470 -25.77 16.34 -8.74
N GLU A 471 -25.71 17.20 -9.77
CA GLU A 471 -26.22 16.89 -11.09
C GLU A 471 -25.08 16.47 -12.04
N ARG A 472 -25.43 15.62 -13.02
CA ARG A 472 -24.59 15.33 -14.17
C ARG A 472 -25.08 16.12 -15.35
N VAL A 473 -24.19 16.87 -16.01
CA VAL A 473 -24.45 17.58 -17.25
C VAL A 473 -23.70 16.92 -18.39
N GLU A 474 -24.38 16.66 -19.50
CA GLU A 474 -23.77 16.20 -20.76
C GLU A 474 -23.31 17.40 -21.58
N VAL A 475 -22.04 17.40 -21.99
CA VAL A 475 -21.40 18.48 -22.75
C VAL A 475 -20.92 17.91 -24.10
N PRO A 476 -21.81 17.87 -25.11
CA PRO A 476 -21.41 17.36 -26.41
C PRO A 476 -20.54 18.37 -27.14
N ILE A 477 -19.36 17.95 -27.56
CA ILE A 477 -18.47 18.68 -28.45
C ILE A 477 -18.61 18.07 -29.85
N VAL A 478 -19.37 18.73 -30.73
CA VAL A 478 -19.47 18.34 -32.13
C VAL A 478 -18.58 19.29 -32.93
N MET A 479 -17.42 18.81 -33.35
CA MET A 479 -16.37 19.65 -33.95
C MET A 479 -16.66 20.09 -35.39
N ASP A 480 -17.55 19.39 -36.11
CA ASP A 480 -17.72 19.48 -37.58
C ASP A 480 -16.34 19.45 -38.27
N ALA A 481 -15.56 18.40 -37.94
CA ALA A 481 -14.17 18.28 -38.36
C ALA A 481 -13.92 16.99 -39.14
N GLY A 482 -12.92 17.03 -40.02
CA GLY A 482 -12.45 15.89 -40.79
C GLY A 482 -10.93 15.71 -40.62
N ILE A 483 -10.44 14.56 -41.07
CA ILE A 483 -9.03 14.20 -41.01
C ILE A 483 -8.37 14.50 -42.37
N LEU A 484 -7.30 15.26 -42.36
CA LEU A 484 -6.42 15.47 -43.48
C LEU A 484 -5.15 14.64 -43.31
N SER A 485 -4.91 13.72 -44.23
CA SER A 485 -3.70 12.88 -44.29
C SER A 485 -2.88 13.29 -45.50
N ILE A 486 -1.64 13.67 -45.31
CA ILE A 486 -0.74 14.18 -46.35
C ILE A 486 0.46 13.25 -46.42
N THR A 487 0.74 12.77 -47.65
CA THR A 487 1.95 12.01 -47.95
C THR A 487 2.87 12.86 -48.84
N THR A 488 4.12 13.02 -48.45
CA THR A 488 5.14 13.76 -49.17
C THR A 488 6.30 12.85 -49.61
N PRO A 489 7.09 13.20 -50.64
CA PRO A 489 8.17 12.34 -51.14
C PRO A 489 9.42 12.26 -50.22
N GLY A 490 9.34 12.67 -48.98
CA GLY A 490 10.44 12.64 -47.99
C GLY A 490 10.12 13.52 -46.79
N ASP A 491 11.10 13.76 -45.93
CA ASP A 491 10.94 14.60 -44.75
C ASP A 491 10.82 16.09 -45.15
N ASN A 492 9.60 16.50 -45.43
CA ASN A 492 9.32 17.86 -45.86
C ASN A 492 8.47 18.59 -44.80
N TYR A 493 8.56 19.92 -44.80
CA TYR A 493 7.71 20.77 -43.98
C TYR A 493 6.36 20.95 -44.68
N VAL A 494 5.30 20.72 -43.93
CA VAL A 494 3.90 20.91 -44.31
C VAL A 494 3.25 21.88 -43.35
N GLU A 495 2.52 22.87 -43.91
CA GLU A 495 1.76 23.84 -43.14
C GLU A 495 0.34 23.98 -43.70
N ILE A 496 -0.63 24.01 -42.78
CA ILE A 496 -2.04 24.19 -43.13
C ILE A 496 -2.43 25.65 -42.94
N LEU A 497 -2.81 26.29 -43.99
CA LEU A 497 -3.03 27.73 -44.07
C LEU A 497 -4.46 28.09 -44.43
N SER A 498 -4.91 29.30 -44.03
CA SER A 498 -6.18 29.88 -44.51
C SER A 498 -6.15 30.20 -46.01
N VAL A 499 -7.30 30.06 -46.69
CA VAL A 499 -7.47 30.51 -48.07
C VAL A 499 -7.33 32.03 -48.15
N SER A 500 -7.94 32.74 -47.22
CA SER A 500 -7.86 34.23 -47.17
C SER A 500 -6.53 34.68 -46.57
N LYS A 501 -6.08 35.85 -47.01
CA LYS A 501 -4.91 36.57 -46.47
C LYS A 501 -5.39 37.74 -45.61
N ASN A 502 -4.66 38.05 -44.55
CA ASN A 502 -4.89 39.25 -43.74
C ASN A 502 -4.48 40.54 -44.50
N LEU A 503 -4.66 41.69 -43.84
CA LEU A 503 -4.33 43.00 -44.45
C LEU A 503 -2.83 43.16 -44.77
N GLU A 504 -1.97 42.38 -44.15
CA GLU A 504 -0.52 42.36 -44.38
C GLU A 504 -0.11 41.35 -45.47
N GLY A 505 -1.07 40.59 -46.00
CA GLY A 505 -0.84 39.60 -47.05
C GLY A 505 -0.48 38.20 -46.53
N ASN A 506 -0.48 37.99 -45.20
CA ASN A 506 -0.15 36.73 -44.59
C ASN A 506 -1.39 35.82 -44.42
N ARG A 507 -1.20 34.50 -44.53
CA ARG A 507 -2.23 33.51 -44.26
C ARG A 507 -2.16 33.11 -42.77
N LYS A 508 -3.30 32.81 -42.16
CA LYS A 508 -3.35 32.21 -40.80
C LYS A 508 -2.93 30.75 -40.91
N SER A 509 -1.98 30.35 -40.07
CA SER A 509 -1.60 28.96 -39.89
C SER A 509 -2.57 28.27 -38.90
N PHE A 510 -2.97 27.04 -39.18
CA PHE A 510 -3.83 26.21 -38.35
C PHE A 510 -3.06 25.08 -37.71
N ASP A 511 -2.15 24.45 -38.47
CA ASP A 511 -1.31 23.36 -38.01
C ASP A 511 -0.10 23.19 -38.91
N TYR A 512 0.92 22.48 -38.49
CA TYR A 512 2.12 22.18 -39.27
C TYR A 512 2.81 20.92 -38.79
N GLY A 513 3.60 20.31 -39.65
CA GLY A 513 4.39 19.12 -39.31
C GLY A 513 5.55 18.90 -40.25
N TYR A 514 6.33 17.88 -39.94
CA TYR A 514 7.48 17.42 -40.73
C TYR A 514 7.35 15.92 -40.98
N GLY A 515 7.88 15.45 -42.05
CA GLY A 515 7.97 14.03 -42.36
C GLY A 515 7.34 13.64 -43.69
N PRO A 516 7.51 12.37 -44.09
CA PRO A 516 6.88 11.83 -45.31
C PRO A 516 5.37 11.65 -45.15
N GLU A 517 4.89 11.57 -43.93
CA GLU A 517 3.46 11.44 -43.57
C GLU A 517 3.13 12.46 -42.50
N PHE A 518 2.10 13.25 -42.73
CA PHE A 518 1.55 14.20 -41.76
C PHE A 518 0.02 14.05 -41.74
N GLN A 519 -0.53 13.93 -40.55
CA GLN A 519 -1.96 13.84 -40.35
C GLN A 519 -2.41 14.90 -39.34
N THR A 520 -3.51 15.57 -39.62
CA THR A 520 -4.15 16.53 -38.74
C THR A 520 -5.66 16.49 -38.84
N THR A 521 -6.33 16.93 -37.79
CA THR A 521 -7.78 17.15 -37.78
C THR A 521 -8.06 18.64 -38.00
N LEU A 522 -8.98 18.96 -38.89
CA LEU A 522 -9.36 20.33 -39.26
C LEU A 522 -10.88 20.47 -39.24
N ALA A 523 -11.38 21.62 -38.82
CA ALA A 523 -12.80 21.95 -38.99
C ALA A 523 -13.19 21.86 -40.47
N ALA A 524 -14.47 21.58 -40.76
CA ALA A 524 -14.96 21.59 -42.14
C ALA A 524 -14.73 22.97 -42.78
N GLY A 525 -14.18 22.98 -44.00
CA GLY A 525 -13.84 24.23 -44.67
C GLY A 525 -12.75 24.07 -45.71
N ASP A 526 -12.40 25.21 -46.35
CA ASP A 526 -11.37 25.30 -47.37
C ASP A 526 -10.05 25.76 -46.77
N TYR A 527 -8.97 25.08 -47.18
CA TYR A 527 -7.61 25.31 -46.69
C TYR A 527 -6.60 25.31 -47.84
N ILE A 528 -5.42 25.81 -47.56
CA ILE A 528 -4.25 25.68 -48.41
C ILE A 528 -3.23 24.80 -47.67
N VAL A 529 -2.82 23.72 -48.29
CA VAL A 529 -1.67 22.92 -47.86
C VAL A 529 -0.43 23.50 -48.53
N ALA A 530 0.44 24.12 -47.72
CA ALA A 530 1.75 24.59 -48.17
C ALA A 530 2.80 23.54 -47.87
N THR A 531 3.41 22.96 -48.89
CA THR A 531 4.46 21.95 -48.74
C THR A 531 5.78 22.51 -49.20
N THR A 532 6.81 22.48 -48.36
CA THR A 532 8.17 22.94 -48.67
C THR A 532 9.04 21.74 -49.00
N ILE A 533 9.47 21.62 -50.25
CA ILE A 533 10.37 20.57 -50.75
C ILE A 533 11.66 21.23 -51.23
N GLY A 534 12.73 21.10 -50.48
CA GLY A 534 13.96 21.88 -50.68
C GLY A 534 13.68 23.39 -50.56
N ASP A 535 13.97 24.17 -51.59
CA ASP A 535 13.72 25.63 -51.62
C ASP A 535 12.35 25.98 -52.26
N ALA A 536 11.58 25.00 -52.69
CA ALA A 536 10.30 25.21 -53.39
C ALA A 536 9.12 25.04 -52.44
N VAL A 537 8.22 26.04 -52.43
CA VAL A 537 6.94 25.96 -51.72
C VAL A 537 5.83 25.74 -52.74
N THR A 538 5.02 24.72 -52.53
CA THR A 538 3.84 24.40 -53.30
C THR A 538 2.58 24.59 -52.45
N GLU A 539 1.63 25.43 -52.95
CA GLU A 539 0.33 25.64 -52.31
C GLU A 539 -0.72 24.78 -53.03
N THR A 540 -1.37 23.85 -52.30
CA THR A 540 -2.45 23.00 -52.81
C THR A 540 -3.74 23.31 -52.07
N PRO A 541 -4.81 23.76 -52.77
CA PRO A 541 -6.11 23.96 -52.11
C PRO A 541 -6.76 22.62 -51.81
N VAL A 542 -7.36 22.51 -50.60
CA VAL A 542 -8.11 21.33 -50.15
C VAL A 542 -9.40 21.75 -49.48
N THR A 543 -10.44 20.93 -49.58
CA THR A 543 -11.70 21.10 -48.86
C THR A 543 -11.88 19.95 -47.89
N ILE A 544 -11.99 20.25 -46.62
CA ILE A 544 -12.25 19.30 -45.57
C ILE A 544 -13.74 19.24 -45.29
N LYS A 545 -14.29 18.03 -45.17
CA LYS A 545 -15.69 17.82 -44.79
C LYS A 545 -15.73 17.10 -43.44
N GLY A 546 -16.71 17.48 -42.61
CA GLY A 546 -16.92 16.84 -41.31
C GLY A 546 -17.14 15.34 -41.44
N GLY A 547 -16.50 14.56 -40.54
CA GLY A 547 -16.59 13.11 -40.48
C GLY A 547 -15.87 12.36 -41.61
N GLU A 548 -15.27 13.07 -42.60
CA GLU A 548 -14.56 12.42 -43.69
C GLU A 548 -13.03 12.47 -43.49
N ARG A 549 -12.35 11.48 -44.09
CA ARG A 549 -10.89 11.47 -44.23
C ARG A 549 -10.53 11.90 -45.65
N PHE A 550 -9.73 12.95 -45.77
CA PHE A 550 -9.18 13.42 -47.04
C PHE A 550 -7.69 13.06 -47.13
N GLU A 551 -7.31 12.39 -48.20
CA GLU A 551 -5.92 12.02 -48.48
C GLU A 551 -5.32 12.86 -49.59
N LEU A 552 -4.18 13.48 -49.33
CA LEU A 552 -3.41 14.29 -50.28
C LEU A 552 -2.03 13.66 -50.46
N THR A 553 -1.71 13.29 -51.70
CA THR A 553 -0.33 12.92 -52.07
C THR A 553 0.31 14.09 -52.81
N VAL A 554 1.40 14.61 -52.25
CA VAL A 554 2.19 15.67 -52.89
C VAL A 554 3.34 15.02 -53.64
N GLU A 555 3.37 15.21 -54.98
CA GLU A 555 4.45 14.69 -55.81
C GLU A 555 5.71 15.59 -55.75
N ALA A 556 6.88 14.99 -55.89
CA ALA A 556 8.11 15.76 -56.03
C ALA A 556 8.01 16.63 -57.30
N ALA A 557 8.29 17.93 -57.21
CA ALA A 557 8.35 18.78 -58.39
C ALA A 557 9.33 18.17 -59.42
N ALA A 558 8.86 17.97 -60.63
CA ALA A 558 9.72 17.48 -61.70
C ALA A 558 10.94 18.40 -61.83
N PRO A 559 12.17 17.88 -61.92
CA PRO A 559 13.37 18.71 -62.05
C PRO A 559 13.22 19.61 -63.27
N THR A 560 13.13 20.92 -63.06
CA THR A 560 13.14 21.89 -64.13
C THR A 560 14.48 21.76 -64.87
N GLY A 561 14.48 21.02 -65.97
CA GLY A 561 15.66 20.82 -66.78
C GLY A 561 16.18 22.19 -67.25
N LYS A 562 17.35 22.60 -66.73
CA LYS A 562 18.12 23.69 -67.32
C LYS A 562 18.42 23.31 -68.76
N LYS A 563 17.69 23.86 -69.72
CA LYS A 563 18.16 23.89 -71.13
C LYS A 563 19.49 24.64 -71.13
N LYS A 564 20.55 23.94 -71.47
CA LYS A 564 21.85 24.51 -71.80
C LYS A 564 21.76 25.42 -73.02
#